data_0670a1ab9b5b4051ee607ca555ac623f
#
_entry.id   0670a1ab9b5b4051ee607ca555ac623f
#
_cell.length_a   1.000
_cell.length_b   1.000
_cell.length_c   1.000
_cell.angle_alpha   90.00
_cell.angle_beta   90.00
_cell.angle_gamma   90.00
#
_symmetry.space_group_name_H-M   'P 1'
#
loop_
_entity.id
_entity.type
_entity.pdbx_description
1 polymer ?
#
loop_
_entity_poly.entity_id
_entity_poly.type
_entity_poly.pdbx_seq_one_letter_code
_entity_poly.pdbx_strand_id
1 'polypeptide(L)'
;QSIDYDTASIIAGELGFTVLKEEGGIKIDVEKEEQRGQVLEQAFAKAENLKSRAPVIVVMGHVDHGKTKLLDTIRKTNILDTESGGITQHIGAYQTIWKDPKSGEERKLTFIDTPGHEAFTVMRSRGAKVADIAILIVAADDGVKPQTEEVINIIKAAKLPLVVAINKIDKDGADPQRVRAELSQRGIQSDEWGGSVPMVEISAKQNLNIDKLLDVLLLVADMEQEKIKADSSLPAAGTIIESHVDKGMGPVATVLVQSGTLRRNDPLVVNGEIYGKARAMKDYLGR
;
A
#
# COMPACT_ATOMS: atom_id res chain seq x y z
N GLN A 1 22.89 25.22 7.35
CA GLN A 1 23.35 25.07 8.73
C GLN A 1 22.18 24.49 9.52
N SER A 2 22.36 23.31 10.13
CA SER A 2 21.37 22.74 11.05
C SER A 2 21.51 23.45 12.39
N ILE A 3 20.39 23.92 12.94
CA ILE A 3 20.31 24.49 14.29
C ILE A 3 19.95 23.33 15.23
N ASP A 4 20.64 23.20 16.37
CA ASP A 4 20.29 22.20 17.39
C ASP A 4 18.99 22.56 18.10
N TYR A 5 18.41 21.58 18.79
CA TYR A 5 17.12 21.74 19.46
C TYR A 5 17.14 22.83 20.53
N ASP A 6 18.22 22.93 21.28
CA ASP A 6 18.32 23.88 22.40
C ASP A 6 18.38 25.32 21.87
N THR A 7 19.13 25.56 20.83
CA THR A 7 19.19 26.85 20.14
C THR A 7 17.83 27.21 19.48
N ALA A 8 17.18 26.24 18.86
CA ALA A 8 15.84 26.43 18.27
C ALA A 8 14.80 26.76 19.35
N SER A 9 14.87 26.12 20.51
CA SER A 9 13.96 26.36 21.65
C SER A 9 14.10 27.75 22.25
N ILE A 10 15.32 28.26 22.36
CA ILE A 10 15.59 29.61 22.86
C ILE A 10 15.01 30.66 21.89
N ILE A 11 15.31 30.55 20.60
CA ILE A 11 14.83 31.48 19.58
C ILE A 11 13.29 31.47 19.48
N ALA A 12 12.69 30.31 19.53
CA ALA A 12 11.22 30.18 19.49
C ALA A 12 10.56 30.75 20.76
N GLY A 13 11.20 30.56 21.94
CA GLY A 13 10.73 31.14 23.19
C GLY A 13 10.72 32.67 23.18
N GLU A 14 11.74 33.32 22.61
CA GLU A 14 11.80 34.78 22.42
C GLU A 14 10.72 35.28 21.45
N LEU A 15 10.27 34.45 20.51
CA LEU A 15 9.19 34.76 19.56
C LEU A 15 7.79 34.35 20.08
N GLY A 16 7.68 33.88 21.31
CA GLY A 16 6.41 33.49 21.93
C GLY A 16 5.89 32.11 21.50
N PHE A 17 6.71 31.26 20.90
CA PHE A 17 6.37 29.89 20.52
C PHE A 17 6.96 28.86 21.48
N THR A 18 6.24 27.78 21.74
CA THR A 18 6.73 26.63 22.50
C THR A 18 7.23 25.56 21.53
N VAL A 19 8.52 25.23 21.59
CA VAL A 19 9.10 24.14 20.78
C VAL A 19 8.84 22.83 21.50
N LEU A 20 8.10 21.92 20.87
CA LEU A 20 7.96 20.54 21.34
C LEU A 20 9.05 19.70 20.68
N LYS A 21 9.84 19.00 21.50
CA LYS A 21 10.79 18.01 21.02
C LYS A 21 9.99 16.85 20.45
N GLU A 22 10.06 16.64 19.16
CA GLU A 22 9.61 15.38 18.54
C GLU A 22 10.57 14.28 19.05
N GLU A 23 10.20 13.65 20.15
CA GLU A 23 10.79 12.36 20.49
C GLU A 23 10.39 11.42 19.37
N GLY A 24 11.37 10.89 18.62
CA GLY A 24 11.21 10.08 17.42
C GLY A 24 10.48 8.75 17.65
N GLY A 25 9.22 8.87 17.98
CA GLY A 25 8.21 7.84 17.99
C GLY A 25 6.92 8.52 17.55
N ILE A 26 6.40 8.15 16.40
CA ILE A 26 5.06 8.53 15.97
C ILE A 26 4.12 8.16 17.11
N LYS A 27 3.65 9.13 17.91
CA LYS A 27 2.49 8.93 18.78
C LYS A 27 1.31 8.73 17.84
N ILE A 28 1.10 7.48 17.46
CA ILE A 28 -0.13 7.04 16.81
C ILE A 28 -1.21 7.32 17.85
N ASP A 29 -2.16 8.17 17.49
CA ASP A 29 -3.31 8.49 18.34
C ASP A 29 -4.19 7.23 18.38
N VAL A 30 -3.91 6.36 19.34
CA VAL A 30 -4.50 5.01 19.48
C VAL A 30 -6.02 5.10 19.55
N GLU A 31 -6.57 6.13 20.21
CA GLU A 31 -8.02 6.35 20.30
C GLU A 31 -8.66 6.65 18.93
N LYS A 32 -7.98 7.41 18.06
CA LYS A 32 -8.46 7.68 16.71
C LYS A 32 -8.32 6.48 15.77
N GLU A 33 -7.36 5.60 16.04
CA GLU A 33 -7.21 4.36 15.27
C GLU A 33 -8.25 3.31 15.64
N GLU A 34 -8.57 3.18 16.93
CA GLU A 34 -9.65 2.29 17.40
C GLU A 34 -11.00 2.73 16.82
N GLN A 35 -11.29 4.03 16.75
CA GLN A 35 -12.50 4.56 16.14
C GLN A 35 -12.60 4.26 14.62
N ARG A 36 -11.47 4.26 13.90
CA ARG A 36 -11.44 3.89 12.47
C ARG A 36 -11.77 2.41 12.24
N GLY A 37 -11.22 1.53 13.05
CA GLY A 37 -11.54 0.09 13.02
C GLY A 37 -13.04 -0.14 13.25
N GLN A 38 -13.62 0.52 14.24
CA GLN A 38 -15.02 0.37 14.62
C GLN A 38 -16.01 0.75 13.50
N VAL A 39 -15.73 1.78 12.69
CA VAL A 39 -16.63 2.19 11.58
C VAL A 39 -16.68 1.11 10.50
N LEU A 40 -15.56 0.53 10.13
CA LEU A 40 -15.50 -0.56 9.16
C LEU A 40 -16.11 -1.83 9.75
N GLU A 41 -15.79 -2.21 10.99
CA GLU A 41 -16.39 -3.35 11.67
C GLU A 41 -17.91 -3.23 11.77
N GLN A 42 -18.45 -2.05 12.09
CA GLN A 42 -19.89 -1.80 12.12
C GLN A 42 -20.53 -1.89 10.73
N ALA A 43 -19.83 -1.45 9.69
CA ALA A 43 -20.27 -1.59 8.31
C ALA A 43 -20.34 -3.08 7.90
N PHE A 44 -19.33 -3.87 8.29
CA PHE A 44 -19.32 -5.32 8.05
C PHE A 44 -20.36 -6.07 8.91
N ALA A 45 -20.57 -5.66 10.16
CA ALA A 45 -21.55 -6.29 11.05
C ALA A 45 -23.01 -6.11 10.57
N LYS A 46 -23.30 -5.10 9.75
CA LYS A 46 -24.62 -4.84 9.15
C LYS A 46 -24.77 -5.45 7.76
N ALA A 47 -23.75 -6.11 7.25
CA ALA A 47 -23.75 -6.67 5.90
C ALA A 47 -24.51 -7.99 5.84
N GLU A 48 -25.60 -8.03 5.06
CA GLU A 48 -26.42 -9.23 4.84
C GLU A 48 -26.05 -9.95 3.51
N ASN A 49 -25.48 -9.21 2.54
CA ASN A 49 -25.18 -9.67 1.19
C ASN A 49 -23.68 -9.57 0.87
N LEU A 50 -22.84 -10.21 1.67
CA LEU A 50 -21.41 -10.23 1.47
C LEU A 50 -21.03 -10.95 0.17
N LYS A 51 -20.34 -10.24 -0.72
CA LYS A 51 -19.75 -10.75 -1.96
C LYS A 51 -18.24 -10.54 -1.95
N SER A 52 -17.51 -11.40 -2.64
CA SER A 52 -16.08 -11.19 -2.84
C SER A 52 -15.83 -9.84 -3.54
N ARG A 53 -14.87 -9.08 -3.04
CA ARG A 53 -14.38 -7.83 -3.65
C ARG A 53 -12.98 -8.00 -4.22
N ALA A 54 -12.53 -7.01 -5.00
CA ALA A 54 -11.15 -6.95 -5.41
C ALA A 54 -10.23 -6.87 -4.19
N PRO A 55 -9.21 -7.75 -4.05
CA PRO A 55 -8.21 -7.63 -2.99
C PRO A 55 -7.40 -6.35 -3.17
N VAL A 56 -7.06 -5.73 -2.05
CA VAL A 56 -6.21 -4.56 -1.99
C VAL A 56 -4.80 -5.00 -1.67
N ILE A 57 -3.87 -4.72 -2.56
CA ILE A 57 -2.48 -5.17 -2.50
C ILE A 57 -1.58 -3.96 -2.36
N VAL A 58 -0.78 -3.91 -1.30
CA VAL A 58 0.22 -2.87 -1.11
C VAL A 58 1.58 -3.34 -1.59
N VAL A 59 2.29 -2.49 -2.33
CA VAL A 59 3.63 -2.79 -2.83
C VAL A 59 4.66 -2.01 -2.03
N MET A 60 5.57 -2.72 -1.38
CA MET A 60 6.56 -2.18 -0.47
C MET A 60 7.96 -2.73 -0.75
N GLY A 61 8.98 -2.04 -0.29
CA GLY A 61 10.37 -2.44 -0.43
C GLY A 61 11.29 -1.23 -0.47
N HIS A 62 12.57 -1.49 -0.57
CA HIS A 62 13.61 -0.47 -0.63
C HIS A 62 13.47 0.43 -1.87
N VAL A 63 14.04 1.64 -1.81
CA VAL A 63 14.22 2.51 -2.99
C VAL A 63 15.01 1.73 -4.06
N ASP A 64 14.74 2.00 -5.32
CA ASP A 64 15.41 1.38 -6.48
C ASP A 64 15.26 -0.14 -6.62
N HIS A 65 14.51 -0.83 -5.77
CA HIS A 65 14.20 -2.26 -5.95
C HIS A 65 13.17 -2.52 -7.05
N GLY A 66 12.57 -1.46 -7.63
CA GLY A 66 11.73 -1.54 -8.81
C GLY A 66 10.23 -1.65 -8.55
N LYS A 67 9.74 -1.10 -7.42
CA LYS A 67 8.30 -1.03 -7.08
C LYS A 67 7.48 -0.39 -8.21
N THR A 68 7.77 0.86 -8.53
CA THR A 68 7.06 1.62 -9.56
C THR A 68 7.17 0.94 -10.93
N LYS A 69 8.35 0.39 -11.27
CA LYS A 69 8.52 -0.35 -12.53
C LYS A 69 7.67 -1.61 -12.58
N LEU A 70 7.55 -2.36 -11.49
CA LEU A 70 6.63 -3.50 -11.42
C LEU A 70 5.19 -3.06 -11.66
N LEU A 71 4.76 -2.00 -10.98
CA LEU A 71 3.40 -1.48 -11.10
C LEU A 71 3.10 -0.95 -12.51
N ASP A 72 4.05 -0.27 -13.14
CA ASP A 72 3.94 0.17 -14.54
C ASP A 72 3.80 -1.02 -15.50
N THR A 73 4.57 -2.08 -15.26
CA THR A 73 4.49 -3.29 -16.06
C THR A 73 3.13 -3.98 -15.92
N ILE A 74 2.58 -4.03 -14.71
CA ILE A 74 1.24 -4.58 -14.44
C ILE A 74 0.15 -3.70 -15.10
N ARG A 75 0.29 -2.38 -15.03
CA ARG A 75 -0.65 -1.42 -15.68
C ARG A 75 -0.51 -1.37 -17.19
N LYS A 76 0.60 -1.82 -17.75
CA LYS A 76 1.02 -1.57 -19.15
C LYS A 76 1.16 -0.07 -19.44
N THR A 77 1.70 0.68 -18.51
CA THR A 77 1.93 2.13 -18.55
C THR A 77 3.41 2.47 -18.29
N ASN A 78 3.76 3.73 -18.39
CA ASN A 78 5.13 4.21 -18.19
C ASN A 78 5.12 5.48 -17.31
N ILE A 79 4.54 5.38 -16.11
CA ILE A 79 4.38 6.51 -15.17
C ILE A 79 5.74 6.95 -14.63
N LEU A 80 6.68 6.02 -14.47
CA LEU A 80 8.03 6.30 -13.99
C LEU A 80 8.72 7.43 -14.78
N ASP A 81 8.49 7.50 -16.08
CA ASP A 81 9.08 8.52 -16.96
C ASP A 81 8.38 9.88 -16.84
N THR A 82 7.21 9.95 -16.20
CA THR A 82 6.40 11.17 -16.05
C THR A 82 6.50 11.80 -14.67
N GLU A 83 6.93 11.04 -13.66
CA GLU A 83 7.11 11.55 -12.30
C GLU A 83 8.43 12.34 -12.16
N SER A 84 8.36 13.48 -11.46
CA SER A 84 9.52 14.32 -11.20
C SER A 84 10.58 13.57 -10.37
N GLY A 85 11.75 13.36 -10.95
CA GLY A 85 12.85 12.62 -10.31
C GLY A 85 12.77 11.10 -10.43
N GLY A 86 11.77 10.53 -11.15
CA GLY A 86 11.64 9.10 -11.37
C GLY A 86 11.34 8.29 -10.10
N ILE A 87 10.76 8.92 -9.07
CA ILE A 87 10.40 8.31 -7.79
C ILE A 87 8.93 8.59 -7.45
N THR A 88 8.24 7.61 -6.90
CA THR A 88 6.88 7.77 -6.39
C THR A 88 6.90 8.65 -5.15
N GLN A 89 6.19 9.78 -5.20
CA GLN A 89 6.11 10.76 -4.10
C GLN A 89 4.73 10.76 -3.42
N HIS A 90 3.70 10.29 -4.12
CA HIS A 90 2.32 10.22 -3.64
C HIS A 90 1.85 8.77 -3.52
N ILE A 91 0.88 8.52 -2.63
CA ILE A 91 0.25 7.21 -2.57
C ILE A 91 -0.72 7.11 -3.75
N GLY A 92 -0.38 6.27 -4.72
CA GLY A 92 -1.25 5.95 -5.85
C GLY A 92 -2.11 4.72 -5.57
N ALA A 93 -3.39 4.76 -5.97
CA ALA A 93 -4.23 3.56 -5.98
C ALA A 93 -4.85 3.35 -7.35
N TYR A 94 -4.82 2.12 -7.84
CA TYR A 94 -5.41 1.77 -9.12
C TYR A 94 -5.90 0.33 -9.16
N GLN A 95 -6.80 0.04 -10.09
CA GLN A 95 -7.24 -1.32 -10.35
C GLN A 95 -6.70 -1.83 -11.67
N THR A 96 -6.41 -3.12 -11.70
CA THR A 96 -6.15 -3.87 -12.94
C THR A 96 -7.07 -5.07 -13.02
N ILE A 97 -7.33 -5.52 -14.24
CA ILE A 97 -8.09 -6.75 -14.50
C ILE A 97 -7.07 -7.79 -14.95
N TRP A 98 -7.01 -8.89 -14.21
CA TRP A 98 -6.22 -10.05 -14.59
C TRP A 98 -7.14 -11.16 -15.05
N LYS A 99 -6.85 -11.70 -16.22
CA LYS A 99 -7.56 -12.86 -16.73
C LYS A 99 -6.80 -14.12 -16.33
N ASP A 100 -7.40 -14.93 -15.48
CA ASP A 100 -6.83 -16.19 -15.06
C ASP A 100 -6.58 -17.09 -16.29
N PRO A 101 -5.33 -17.51 -16.54
CA PRO A 101 -5.01 -18.33 -17.71
C PRO A 101 -5.69 -19.68 -17.72
N LYS A 102 -6.09 -20.20 -16.54
CA LYS A 102 -6.69 -21.54 -16.37
C LYS A 102 -8.20 -21.51 -16.49
N SER A 103 -8.85 -20.60 -15.77
CA SER A 103 -10.32 -20.50 -15.76
C SER A 103 -10.86 -19.58 -16.85
N GLY A 104 -10.04 -18.67 -17.36
CA GLY A 104 -10.46 -17.57 -18.26
C GLY A 104 -11.29 -16.50 -17.55
N GLU A 105 -11.45 -16.57 -16.24
CA GLU A 105 -12.21 -15.63 -15.43
C GLU A 105 -11.43 -14.33 -15.28
N GLU A 106 -12.13 -13.21 -15.42
CA GLU A 106 -11.56 -11.87 -15.19
C GLU A 106 -11.69 -11.49 -13.71
N ARG A 107 -10.55 -11.32 -13.04
CA ARG A 107 -10.49 -10.93 -11.63
C ARG A 107 -9.84 -9.56 -11.49
N LYS A 108 -10.44 -8.73 -10.63
CA LYS A 108 -9.92 -7.39 -10.34
C LYS A 108 -8.93 -7.45 -9.18
N LEU A 109 -7.84 -6.71 -9.32
CA LEU A 109 -6.83 -6.49 -8.28
C LEU A 109 -6.67 -4.99 -8.08
N THR A 110 -6.66 -4.52 -6.85
CA THR A 110 -6.41 -3.11 -6.51
C THR A 110 -5.01 -3.00 -5.92
N PHE A 111 -4.16 -2.18 -6.51
CA PHE A 111 -2.81 -1.94 -6.04
C PHE A 111 -2.70 -0.57 -5.38
N ILE A 112 -1.93 -0.52 -4.28
CA ILE A 112 -1.51 0.71 -3.62
C ILE A 112 0.00 0.82 -3.77
N ASP A 113 0.46 1.88 -4.45
CA ASP A 113 1.86 2.24 -4.55
C ASP A 113 2.25 3.13 -3.36
N THR A 114 3.36 2.80 -2.72
CA THR A 114 3.88 3.56 -1.58
C THR A 114 5.29 4.06 -1.86
N PRO A 115 5.59 5.34 -1.50
CA PRO A 115 6.95 5.86 -1.62
C PRO A 115 7.96 5.01 -0.86
N GLY A 116 9.12 4.75 -1.49
CA GLY A 116 10.18 3.91 -0.92
C GLY A 116 11.10 4.62 0.07
N HIS A 117 11.13 5.95 0.08
CA HIS A 117 12.08 6.75 0.86
C HIS A 117 11.79 6.69 2.38
N GLU A 118 12.84 6.75 3.22
CA GLU A 118 12.72 6.69 4.69
C GLU A 118 11.73 7.72 5.28
N ALA A 119 11.71 8.92 4.72
CA ALA A 119 10.79 9.98 5.14
C ALA A 119 9.29 9.60 5.10
N PHE A 120 8.93 8.49 4.43
CA PHE A 120 7.53 8.10 4.20
C PHE A 120 7.07 6.85 4.97
N THR A 121 7.68 6.54 6.11
CA THR A 121 7.28 5.41 7.00
C THR A 121 5.80 5.45 7.35
N VAL A 122 5.26 6.65 7.64
CA VAL A 122 3.82 6.83 7.93
C VAL A 122 2.95 6.41 6.75
N MET A 123 3.34 6.77 5.52
CA MET A 123 2.60 6.41 4.31
C MET A 123 2.62 4.90 4.07
N ARG A 124 3.76 4.24 4.28
CA ARG A 124 3.87 2.77 4.21
C ARG A 124 2.98 2.08 5.26
N SER A 125 3.02 2.56 6.50
CA SER A 125 2.17 2.05 7.58
C SER A 125 0.67 2.23 7.27
N ARG A 126 0.26 3.37 6.71
CA ARG A 126 -1.13 3.59 6.26
C ARG A 126 -1.51 2.65 5.13
N GLY A 127 -0.65 2.47 4.12
CA GLY A 127 -0.88 1.51 3.04
C GLY A 127 -1.08 0.10 3.56
N ALA A 128 -0.23 -0.35 4.51
CA ALA A 128 -0.36 -1.66 5.13
C ALA A 128 -1.69 -1.85 5.87
N LYS A 129 -2.17 -0.83 6.59
CA LYS A 129 -3.42 -0.93 7.38
C LYS A 129 -4.69 -1.08 6.55
N VAL A 130 -4.66 -0.66 5.29
CA VAL A 130 -5.83 -0.72 4.39
C VAL A 130 -5.74 -1.85 3.38
N ALA A 131 -4.60 -2.50 3.28
CA ALA A 131 -4.34 -3.60 2.36
C ALA A 131 -4.81 -4.95 2.94
N ASP A 132 -5.12 -5.87 2.03
CA ASP A 132 -5.42 -7.27 2.36
C ASP A 132 -4.18 -8.15 2.22
N ILE A 133 -3.25 -7.78 1.31
CA ILE A 133 -2.03 -8.53 0.99
C ILE A 133 -0.89 -7.54 0.79
N ALA A 134 0.31 -7.90 1.22
CA ALA A 134 1.53 -7.14 0.97
C ALA A 134 2.44 -7.84 -0.05
N ILE A 135 2.99 -7.08 -0.99
CA ILE A 135 4.13 -7.50 -1.81
C ILE A 135 5.38 -6.83 -1.25
N LEU A 136 6.35 -7.63 -0.85
CA LEU A 136 7.71 -7.17 -0.55
C LEU A 136 8.59 -7.37 -1.77
N ILE A 137 9.07 -6.26 -2.35
CA ILE A 137 10.02 -6.32 -3.46
C ILE A 137 11.45 -6.22 -2.93
N VAL A 138 12.27 -7.17 -3.33
CA VAL A 138 13.71 -7.19 -3.04
C VAL A 138 14.46 -7.40 -4.35
N ALA A 139 15.46 -6.58 -4.64
CA ALA A 139 16.28 -6.74 -5.84
C ALA A 139 17.33 -7.84 -5.64
N ALA A 140 17.44 -8.74 -6.63
CA ALA A 140 18.35 -9.91 -6.57
C ALA A 140 19.84 -9.53 -6.61
N ASP A 141 20.15 -8.37 -7.19
CA ASP A 141 21.51 -7.81 -7.26
C ASP A 141 21.93 -7.11 -5.97
N ASP A 142 20.98 -6.62 -5.16
CA ASP A 142 21.23 -5.74 -4.02
C ASP A 142 20.96 -6.39 -2.64
N GLY A 143 20.02 -7.33 -2.56
CA GLY A 143 19.67 -8.04 -1.33
C GLY A 143 18.81 -7.25 -0.37
N VAL A 144 18.78 -7.69 0.89
CA VAL A 144 17.96 -7.06 1.96
C VAL A 144 18.68 -5.84 2.52
N LYS A 145 18.01 -4.69 2.50
CA LYS A 145 18.50 -3.39 2.99
C LYS A 145 17.80 -3.00 4.31
N PRO A 146 18.32 -2.02 5.05
CA PRO A 146 17.68 -1.54 6.28
C PRO A 146 16.22 -1.15 6.10
N GLN A 147 15.86 -0.47 5.00
CA GLN A 147 14.46 -0.15 4.68
C GLN A 147 13.61 -1.39 4.39
N THR A 148 14.22 -2.47 3.90
CA THR A 148 13.51 -3.75 3.73
C THR A 148 13.14 -4.35 5.09
N GLU A 149 14.02 -4.24 6.08
CA GLU A 149 13.76 -4.70 7.45
C GLU A 149 12.63 -3.89 8.10
N GLU A 150 12.63 -2.57 7.92
CA GLU A 150 11.54 -1.70 8.36
C GLU A 150 10.19 -2.15 7.77
N VAL A 151 10.16 -2.38 6.46
CA VAL A 151 8.96 -2.85 5.75
C VAL A 151 8.49 -4.20 6.27
N ILE A 152 9.40 -5.14 6.51
CA ILE A 152 9.08 -6.45 7.11
C ILE A 152 8.39 -6.26 8.48
N ASN A 153 8.89 -5.36 9.30
CA ASN A 153 8.30 -5.07 10.61
C ASN A 153 6.91 -4.44 10.49
N ILE A 154 6.69 -3.53 9.54
CA ILE A 154 5.37 -2.95 9.25
C ILE A 154 4.38 -4.04 8.83
N ILE A 155 4.76 -4.92 7.90
CA ILE A 155 3.90 -6.01 7.41
C ILE A 155 3.55 -6.99 8.54
N LYS A 156 4.54 -7.37 9.38
CA LYS A 156 4.33 -8.23 10.55
C LYS A 156 3.40 -7.58 11.58
N ALA A 157 3.58 -6.29 11.86
CA ALA A 157 2.73 -5.54 12.78
C ALA A 157 1.28 -5.44 12.27
N ALA A 158 1.10 -5.28 10.96
CA ALA A 158 -0.22 -5.27 10.32
C ALA A 158 -0.82 -6.67 10.14
N LYS A 159 -0.07 -7.74 10.41
CA LYS A 159 -0.47 -9.15 10.24
C LYS A 159 -0.97 -9.46 8.82
N LEU A 160 -0.37 -8.84 7.83
CA LEU A 160 -0.75 -9.05 6.44
C LEU A 160 -0.15 -10.35 5.89
N PRO A 161 -0.91 -11.11 5.08
CA PRO A 161 -0.34 -12.09 4.18
C PRO A 161 0.73 -11.46 3.30
N LEU A 162 1.86 -12.14 3.14
CA LEU A 162 3.03 -11.63 2.47
C LEU A 162 3.37 -12.48 1.24
N VAL A 163 3.61 -11.81 0.12
CA VAL A 163 4.24 -12.39 -1.07
C VAL A 163 5.55 -11.64 -1.33
N VAL A 164 6.63 -12.35 -1.58
CA VAL A 164 7.92 -11.75 -1.92
C VAL A 164 8.13 -11.79 -3.42
N ALA A 165 8.45 -10.65 -4.01
CA ALA A 165 8.89 -10.51 -5.39
C ALA A 165 10.40 -10.25 -5.42
N ILE A 166 11.19 -11.25 -5.80
CA ILE A 166 12.64 -11.12 -5.98
C ILE A 166 12.87 -10.59 -7.40
N ASN A 167 13.12 -9.28 -7.50
CA ASN A 167 13.16 -8.56 -8.77
C ASN A 167 14.58 -8.42 -9.33
N LYS A 168 14.68 -8.01 -10.58
CA LYS A 168 15.94 -7.76 -11.31
C LYS A 168 16.78 -9.03 -11.53
N ILE A 169 16.13 -10.17 -11.71
CA ILE A 169 16.84 -11.43 -12.02
C ILE A 169 17.55 -11.41 -13.37
N ASP A 170 17.28 -10.40 -14.20
CA ASP A 170 17.91 -10.14 -15.48
C ASP A 170 19.26 -9.42 -15.38
N LYS A 171 19.65 -8.96 -14.18
CA LYS A 171 20.92 -8.26 -13.99
C LYS A 171 22.08 -9.21 -13.77
N ASP A 172 23.25 -8.80 -14.23
CA ASP A 172 24.50 -9.45 -13.87
C ASP A 172 24.75 -9.39 -12.36
N GLY A 173 25.13 -10.51 -11.77
CA GLY A 173 25.30 -10.61 -10.31
C GLY A 173 24.01 -10.81 -9.51
N ALA A 174 22.86 -10.99 -10.17
CA ALA A 174 21.63 -11.37 -9.49
C ALA A 174 21.75 -12.73 -8.80
N ASP A 175 21.46 -12.76 -7.50
CA ASP A 175 21.49 -13.98 -6.68
C ASP A 175 20.20 -14.11 -5.86
N PRO A 176 19.16 -14.72 -6.44
CA PRO A 176 17.89 -14.97 -5.74
C PRO A 176 18.05 -15.88 -4.50
N GLN A 177 19.00 -16.81 -4.51
CA GLN A 177 19.22 -17.74 -3.39
C GLN A 177 19.79 -17.00 -2.17
N ARG A 178 20.72 -16.07 -2.39
CA ARG A 178 21.22 -15.17 -1.36
C ARG A 178 20.07 -14.37 -0.73
N VAL A 179 19.18 -13.79 -1.55
CA VAL A 179 18.03 -13.02 -1.05
C VAL A 179 17.12 -13.89 -0.19
N ARG A 180 16.82 -15.14 -0.60
CA ARG A 180 16.03 -16.08 0.21
C ARG A 180 16.69 -16.36 1.56
N ALA A 181 18.01 -16.59 1.57
CA ALA A 181 18.77 -16.83 2.80
C ALA A 181 18.75 -15.61 3.74
N GLU A 182 18.93 -14.39 3.21
CA GLU A 182 18.88 -13.15 3.98
C GLU A 182 17.48 -12.88 4.56
N LEU A 183 16.41 -13.18 3.82
CA LEU A 183 15.03 -13.08 4.30
C LEU A 183 14.72 -14.13 5.37
N SER A 184 15.20 -15.36 5.20
CA SER A 184 15.04 -16.44 6.18
C SER A 184 15.65 -16.07 7.54
N GLN A 185 16.83 -15.44 7.56
CA GLN A 185 17.47 -14.93 8.78
C GLN A 185 16.61 -13.88 9.51
N ARG A 186 15.68 -13.22 8.81
CA ARG A 186 14.75 -12.22 9.35
C ARG A 186 13.36 -12.79 9.63
N GLY A 187 13.24 -14.13 9.59
CA GLY A 187 12.02 -14.85 9.89
C GLY A 187 10.97 -14.78 8.77
N ILE A 188 11.41 -14.58 7.52
CA ILE A 188 10.59 -14.71 6.31
C ILE A 188 11.11 -15.91 5.52
N GLN A 189 10.53 -17.07 5.79
CA GLN A 189 10.94 -18.33 5.20
C GLN A 189 10.10 -18.67 3.97
N SER A 190 10.78 -18.99 2.85
CA SER A 190 10.14 -19.41 1.61
C SER A 190 9.34 -20.70 1.79
N ASP A 191 8.21 -20.78 1.10
CA ASP A 191 7.41 -22.00 0.96
C ASP A 191 8.24 -23.16 0.36
N GLU A 192 9.12 -22.90 -0.59
CA GLU A 192 10.05 -23.89 -1.16
C GLU A 192 11.01 -24.49 -0.11
N TRP A 193 11.29 -23.77 0.99
CA TRP A 193 12.14 -24.20 2.09
C TRP A 193 11.34 -24.61 3.34
N GLY A 194 10.07 -24.97 3.16
CA GLY A 194 9.18 -25.41 4.23
C GLY A 194 8.60 -24.29 5.09
N GLY A 195 8.69 -23.05 4.63
CA GLY A 195 8.01 -21.90 5.24
C GLY A 195 6.59 -21.70 4.70
N SER A 196 6.05 -20.51 4.89
CA SER A 196 4.68 -20.15 4.49
C SER A 196 4.62 -18.97 3.54
N VAL A 197 5.75 -18.40 3.14
CA VAL A 197 5.79 -17.17 2.33
C VAL A 197 6.14 -17.52 0.89
N PRO A 198 5.19 -17.32 -0.07
CA PRO A 198 5.49 -17.50 -1.48
C PRO A 198 6.52 -16.48 -1.95
N MET A 199 7.53 -16.94 -2.70
CA MET A 199 8.56 -16.10 -3.27
C MET A 199 8.63 -16.30 -4.78
N VAL A 200 8.46 -15.23 -5.54
CA VAL A 200 8.48 -15.27 -7.01
C VAL A 200 9.67 -14.47 -7.55
N GLU A 201 10.48 -15.11 -8.36
CA GLU A 201 11.58 -14.46 -9.07
C GLU A 201 11.07 -13.79 -10.33
N ILE A 202 11.30 -12.47 -10.46
CA ILE A 202 10.74 -11.66 -11.54
C ILE A 202 11.78 -10.73 -12.17
N SER A 203 11.51 -10.30 -13.38
CA SER A 203 12.09 -9.08 -13.96
C SER A 203 10.98 -8.14 -14.40
N ALA A 204 10.76 -7.09 -13.64
CA ALA A 204 9.81 -6.05 -14.00
C ALA A 204 10.22 -5.31 -15.28
N LYS A 205 11.53 -5.22 -15.56
CA LYS A 205 12.05 -4.59 -16.78
C LYS A 205 11.77 -5.41 -18.03
N GLN A 206 11.94 -6.73 -17.94
CA GLN A 206 11.77 -7.66 -19.08
C GLN A 206 10.38 -8.29 -19.13
N ASN A 207 9.46 -7.91 -18.21
CA ASN A 207 8.13 -8.52 -18.07
C ASN A 207 8.20 -10.05 -17.87
N LEU A 208 9.21 -10.52 -17.13
CA LEU A 208 9.41 -11.95 -16.87
C LEU A 208 8.74 -12.35 -15.56
N ASN A 209 7.95 -13.44 -15.60
CA ASN A 209 7.24 -14.03 -14.45
C ASN A 209 6.25 -13.09 -13.73
N ILE A 210 5.82 -12.00 -14.37
CA ILE A 210 4.81 -11.11 -13.79
C ILE A 210 3.47 -11.83 -13.69
N ASP A 211 3.12 -12.62 -14.70
CA ASP A 211 1.90 -13.44 -14.72
C ASP A 211 1.91 -14.42 -13.54
N LYS A 212 3.03 -15.10 -13.27
CA LYS A 212 3.20 -15.99 -12.12
C LYS A 212 3.01 -15.25 -10.79
N LEU A 213 3.52 -14.02 -10.68
CA LEU A 213 3.32 -13.21 -9.47
C LEU A 213 1.82 -12.89 -9.26
N LEU A 214 1.10 -12.53 -10.33
CA LEU A 214 -0.34 -12.22 -10.26
C LEU A 214 -1.15 -13.47 -9.91
N ASP A 215 -0.81 -14.63 -10.45
CA ASP A 215 -1.44 -15.91 -10.10
C ASP A 215 -1.25 -16.25 -8.61
N VAL A 216 -0.03 -16.07 -8.08
CA VAL A 216 0.27 -16.28 -6.65
C VAL A 216 -0.51 -15.31 -5.77
N LEU A 217 -0.64 -14.04 -6.18
CA LEU A 217 -1.44 -13.05 -5.45
C LEU A 217 -2.91 -13.43 -5.40
N LEU A 218 -3.47 -13.94 -6.50
CA LEU A 218 -4.85 -14.43 -6.52
C LEU A 218 -5.03 -15.66 -5.65
N LEU A 219 -4.06 -16.57 -5.64
CA LEU A 219 -4.10 -17.75 -4.76
C LEU A 219 -4.12 -17.32 -3.28
N VAL A 220 -3.26 -16.40 -2.89
CA VAL A 220 -3.24 -15.84 -1.51
C VAL A 220 -4.56 -15.13 -1.19
N ALA A 221 -5.12 -14.36 -2.16
CA ALA A 221 -6.42 -13.72 -2.00
C ALA A 221 -7.55 -14.72 -1.79
N ASP A 222 -7.51 -15.87 -2.46
CA ASP A 222 -8.50 -16.94 -2.29
C ASP A 222 -8.38 -17.62 -0.92
N MET A 223 -7.18 -17.76 -0.39
CA MET A 223 -6.97 -18.24 1.00
C MET A 223 -7.55 -17.27 2.05
N GLU A 224 -7.52 -15.96 1.77
CA GLU A 224 -8.06 -14.91 2.66
C GLU A 224 -9.49 -14.47 2.28
N GLN A 225 -10.18 -15.22 1.42
CA GLN A 225 -11.46 -14.82 0.82
C GLN A 225 -12.55 -14.51 1.88
N GLU A 226 -12.48 -15.11 3.08
CA GLU A 226 -13.42 -14.79 4.16
C GLU A 226 -13.30 -13.34 4.66
N LYS A 227 -12.12 -12.74 4.56
CA LYS A 227 -11.84 -11.36 4.94
C LYS A 227 -12.04 -10.37 3.78
N ILE A 228 -11.94 -10.87 2.53
CA ILE A 228 -12.00 -10.05 1.31
C ILE A 228 -13.42 -10.03 0.75
N LYS A 229 -14.38 -9.57 1.56
CA LYS A 229 -15.80 -9.45 1.20
C LYS A 229 -16.29 -8.02 1.41
N ALA A 230 -17.35 -7.65 0.71
CA ALA A 230 -18.04 -6.37 0.89
C ALA A 230 -19.52 -6.51 0.51
N ASP A 231 -20.36 -5.66 1.09
CA ASP A 231 -21.76 -5.54 0.72
C ASP A 231 -21.98 -4.21 -0.02
N SER A 232 -22.17 -4.27 -1.33
CA SER A 232 -22.36 -3.10 -2.17
C SER A 232 -23.70 -2.40 -1.99
N SER A 233 -24.66 -2.99 -1.27
CA SER A 233 -25.97 -2.41 -1.02
C SER A 233 -25.95 -1.32 0.07
N LEU A 234 -24.94 -1.36 0.93
CA LEU A 234 -24.76 -0.43 2.04
C LEU A 234 -24.19 0.93 1.62
N PRO A 235 -24.31 1.99 2.44
CA PRO A 235 -23.55 3.21 2.30
C PRO A 235 -22.04 2.92 2.29
N ALA A 236 -21.27 3.73 1.54
CA ALA A 236 -19.84 3.54 1.43
C ALA A 236 -19.11 3.69 2.77
N ALA A 237 -18.23 2.74 3.06
CA ALA A 237 -17.23 2.84 4.10
C ALA A 237 -15.85 2.59 3.47
N GLY A 238 -14.87 3.41 3.84
CA GLY A 238 -13.54 3.31 3.24
C GLY A 238 -12.53 4.24 3.90
N THR A 239 -11.33 4.26 3.36
CA THR A 239 -10.20 5.02 3.89
C THR A 239 -9.75 6.08 2.90
N ILE A 240 -9.49 7.29 3.38
CA ILE A 240 -8.83 8.35 2.62
C ILE A 240 -7.34 8.01 2.58
N ILE A 241 -6.84 7.74 1.37
CA ILE A 241 -5.44 7.43 1.14
C ILE A 241 -4.61 8.70 1.09
N GLU A 242 -5.10 9.70 0.33
CA GLU A 242 -4.45 10.98 0.13
C GLU A 242 -5.48 12.09 -0.03
N SER A 243 -5.12 13.31 0.36
CA SER A 243 -5.91 14.51 0.10
C SER A 243 -5.01 15.69 -0.21
N HIS A 244 -5.41 16.50 -1.17
CA HIS A 244 -4.72 17.73 -1.55
C HIS A 244 -5.70 18.78 -2.05
N VAL A 245 -5.20 19.99 -2.23
CA VAL A 245 -5.98 21.08 -2.83
C VAL A 245 -5.54 21.26 -4.27
N ASP A 246 -6.42 20.93 -5.20
CA ASP A 246 -6.21 21.18 -6.62
C ASP A 246 -6.58 22.62 -6.97
N LYS A 247 -5.81 23.27 -7.85
CA LYS A 247 -6.02 24.69 -8.23
C LYS A 247 -7.33 24.94 -8.96
N GLY A 248 -7.88 23.92 -9.65
CA GLY A 248 -9.10 24.03 -10.45
C GLY A 248 -10.33 23.42 -9.77
N MET A 249 -10.13 22.29 -9.08
CA MET A 249 -11.21 21.51 -8.47
C MET A 249 -11.42 21.79 -6.97
N GLY A 250 -10.47 22.47 -6.31
CA GLY A 250 -10.49 22.69 -4.87
C GLY A 250 -10.00 21.44 -4.09
N PRO A 251 -10.56 21.19 -2.90
CA PRO A 251 -10.16 20.00 -2.11
C PRO A 251 -10.53 18.70 -2.83
N VAL A 252 -9.54 17.85 -3.02
CA VAL A 252 -9.66 16.53 -3.66
C VAL A 252 -9.13 15.48 -2.70
N ALA A 253 -9.79 14.33 -2.63
CA ALA A 253 -9.35 13.20 -1.85
C ALA A 253 -9.40 11.91 -2.67
N THR A 254 -8.36 11.10 -2.56
CA THR A 254 -8.33 9.71 -3.05
C THR A 254 -8.90 8.81 -1.98
N VAL A 255 -10.02 8.15 -2.27
CA VAL A 255 -10.73 7.30 -1.32
C VAL A 255 -10.70 5.86 -1.79
N LEU A 256 -10.22 4.96 -0.93
CA LEU A 256 -10.37 3.53 -1.10
C LEU A 256 -11.70 3.09 -0.47
N VAL A 257 -12.68 2.76 -1.30
CA VAL A 257 -13.96 2.22 -0.82
C VAL A 257 -13.78 0.73 -0.52
N GLN A 258 -13.92 0.33 0.73
CA GLN A 258 -13.70 -1.03 1.20
C GLN A 258 -15.01 -1.82 1.36
N SER A 259 -16.12 -1.12 1.59
CA SER A 259 -17.48 -1.70 1.64
C SER A 259 -18.51 -0.66 1.19
N GLY A 260 -19.67 -1.11 0.74
CA GLY A 260 -20.76 -0.24 0.32
C GLY A 260 -20.54 0.41 -1.06
N THR A 261 -21.38 1.39 -1.34
CA THR A 261 -21.33 2.17 -2.60
C THR A 261 -21.36 3.66 -2.31
N LEU A 262 -20.34 4.39 -2.77
CA LEU A 262 -20.32 5.86 -2.72
C LEU A 262 -21.06 6.42 -3.93
N ARG A 263 -21.98 7.35 -3.67
CA ARG A 263 -22.77 8.00 -4.72
C ARG A 263 -22.52 9.51 -4.71
N ARG A 264 -22.76 10.14 -5.83
CA ARG A 264 -22.71 11.61 -5.94
C ARG A 264 -23.75 12.22 -4.98
N ASN A 265 -23.33 13.27 -4.28
CA ASN A 265 -24.06 13.99 -3.23
C ASN A 265 -24.18 13.23 -1.89
N ASP A 266 -23.59 12.06 -1.73
CA ASP A 266 -23.52 11.42 -0.42
C ASP A 266 -22.78 12.33 0.58
N PRO A 267 -23.25 12.40 1.83
CA PRO A 267 -22.54 13.12 2.89
C PRO A 267 -21.24 12.37 3.21
N LEU A 268 -20.16 13.14 3.32
CA LEU A 268 -18.85 12.62 3.73
C LEU A 268 -18.68 12.85 5.22
N VAL A 269 -18.62 11.74 5.97
CA VAL A 269 -18.38 11.74 7.41
C VAL A 269 -16.98 11.20 7.67
N VAL A 270 -16.15 11.98 8.34
CA VAL A 270 -14.77 11.58 8.69
C VAL A 270 -14.61 11.76 10.20
N ASN A 271 -14.23 10.72 10.92
CA ASN A 271 -14.09 10.72 12.38
C ASN A 271 -15.37 11.25 13.12
N GLY A 272 -16.56 10.92 12.62
CA GLY A 272 -17.82 11.36 13.21
C GLY A 272 -18.28 12.78 12.81
N GLU A 273 -17.48 13.54 12.09
CA GLU A 273 -17.81 14.90 11.64
C GLU A 273 -18.20 14.94 10.16
N ILE A 274 -19.17 15.78 9.81
CA ILE A 274 -19.61 15.98 8.42
C ILE A 274 -18.71 17.00 7.74
N TYR A 275 -17.90 16.55 6.77
CA TYR A 275 -16.99 17.40 5.99
C TYR A 275 -17.62 17.98 4.71
N GLY A 276 -18.81 17.54 4.34
CA GLY A 276 -19.51 18.01 3.15
C GLY A 276 -20.15 16.89 2.36
N LYS A 277 -20.21 17.04 1.04
CA LYS A 277 -20.82 16.06 0.12
C LYS A 277 -19.88 15.74 -1.03
N ALA A 278 -19.93 14.52 -1.54
CA ALA A 278 -19.21 14.07 -2.73
C ALA A 278 -19.78 14.76 -3.99
N ARG A 279 -19.25 15.92 -4.39
CA ARG A 279 -19.78 16.72 -5.51
C ARG A 279 -19.47 16.11 -6.88
N ALA A 280 -18.23 15.69 -7.06
CA ALA A 280 -17.75 15.01 -8.25
C ALA A 280 -16.91 13.82 -7.82
N MET A 281 -16.93 12.77 -8.60
CA MET A 281 -16.14 11.57 -8.39
C MET A 281 -15.53 11.17 -9.72
N LYS A 282 -14.31 10.65 -9.66
CA LYS A 282 -13.62 10.05 -10.79
C LYS A 282 -13.11 8.67 -10.38
N ASP A 283 -13.17 7.71 -11.27
CA ASP A 283 -12.51 6.43 -11.05
C ASP A 283 -10.99 6.54 -11.29
N TYR A 284 -10.27 5.44 -11.08
CA TYR A 284 -8.82 5.36 -11.32
C TYR A 284 -8.41 5.57 -12.79
N LEU A 285 -9.37 5.60 -13.74
CA LEU A 285 -9.16 5.94 -15.15
C LEU A 285 -9.49 7.41 -15.45
N GLY A 286 -9.88 8.19 -14.44
CA GLY A 286 -10.22 9.62 -14.59
C GLY A 286 -11.62 9.88 -15.14
N ARG A 287 -12.49 8.87 -15.24
CA ARG A 287 -13.87 8.94 -15.75
C ARG A 287 -14.86 9.29 -14.68
#